data_e4ebde644cb723f5943a9acc77d771f2
#
_entry.id   e4ebde644cb723f5943a9acc77d771f2
#
_cell.length_a   1.000
_cell.length_b   1.000
_cell.length_c   1.000
_cell.angle_alpha   90.00
_cell.angle_beta   90.00
_cell.angle_gamma   90.00
#
_symmetry.space_group_name_H-M   'P 1'
#
loop_
_entity.id
_entity.type
_entity.pdbx_description
1 polymer ?
#
loop_
_entity_poly.entity_id
_entity_poly.type
_entity_poly.pdbx_seq_one_letter_code
_entity_poly.pdbx_strand_id
1 'polypeptide(L)'
;MHKVHIPEKIVARVLKRQGRWNVHDDVPPAQTAFVVVDMQNYFMAPGQQVEIPAAREIVPNVNRLADALRQAGGTVVWIRTISNEDSFKNWSHFHDVLNTPERKARRHAAMADGAFGAELWPGLDVRED
;
A
#
# COMPACT_ATOMS: atom_id res chain seq x y z
N MET A 1 -0.04 11.89 11.87
CA MET A 1 1.16 11.55 11.07
C MET A 1 2.30 11.21 12.02
N HIS A 2 2.93 10.05 11.89
CA HIS A 2 4.08 9.67 12.70
C HIS A 2 5.28 10.57 12.39
N LYS A 3 5.91 11.14 13.44
CA LYS A 3 7.19 11.81 13.27
C LYS A 3 8.28 10.75 13.10
N VAL A 4 8.84 10.66 11.92
CA VAL A 4 9.98 9.77 11.66
C VAL A 4 11.25 10.52 12.05
N HIS A 5 12.00 9.96 12.99
CA HIS A 5 13.33 10.43 13.33
C HIS A 5 14.37 9.42 12.83
N ILE A 6 15.24 9.86 11.94
CA ILE A 6 16.35 9.03 11.45
C ILE A 6 17.57 9.39 12.27
N PRO A 7 18.19 8.44 13.01
CA PRO A 7 19.36 8.72 13.83
C PRO A 7 20.51 9.30 13.02
N GLU A 8 21.19 10.30 13.58
CA GLU A 8 22.31 11.00 12.92
C GLU A 8 23.40 10.06 12.40
N LYS A 9 23.71 8.99 13.14
CA LYS A 9 24.67 7.95 12.71
C LYS A 9 24.26 7.27 11.38
N ILE A 10 22.96 7.17 11.11
CA ILE A 10 22.44 6.60 9.85
C ILE A 10 22.62 7.63 8.74
N VAL A 11 22.25 8.89 9.01
CA VAL A 11 22.44 10.00 8.06
C VAL A 11 23.92 10.12 7.66
N ALA A 12 24.83 10.15 8.64
CA ALA A 12 26.27 10.23 8.40
C ALA A 12 26.79 9.05 7.56
N ARG A 13 26.29 7.83 7.83
CA ARG A 13 26.65 6.64 7.04
C ARG A 13 26.17 6.73 5.59
N VAL A 14 24.95 7.22 5.36
CA VAL A 14 24.40 7.43 4.03
C VAL A 14 25.23 8.46 3.26
N LEU A 15 25.48 9.62 3.86
CA LEU A 15 26.27 10.68 3.25
C LEU A 15 27.70 10.22 2.93
N LYS A 16 28.35 9.48 3.85
CA LYS A 16 29.69 8.92 3.62
C LYS A 16 29.71 7.94 2.44
N ARG A 17 28.63 7.14 2.27
CA ARG A 17 28.56 6.11 1.23
C ARG A 17 28.16 6.67 -0.14
N GLN A 18 27.26 7.64 -0.18
CA GLN A 18 26.60 8.12 -1.40
C GLN A 18 26.99 9.55 -1.79
N GLY A 19 27.66 10.29 -0.91
CA GLY A 19 27.97 11.69 -1.10
C GLY A 19 26.80 12.66 -0.97
N ARG A 20 25.57 12.14 -0.89
CA ARG A 20 24.31 12.92 -0.81
C ARG A 20 23.23 12.13 -0.11
N TRP A 21 22.21 12.84 0.40
CA TRP A 21 21.07 12.21 1.11
C TRP A 21 20.14 11.46 0.15
N ASN A 22 19.73 12.10 -0.93
CA ASN A 22 18.89 11.50 -1.95
C ASN A 22 19.75 11.08 -3.15
N VAL A 23 19.58 9.84 -3.61
CA VAL A 23 20.34 9.32 -4.77
C VAL A 23 19.69 9.77 -6.08
N HIS A 24 18.36 9.87 -6.09
CA HIS A 24 17.57 10.29 -7.24
C HIS A 24 16.88 11.61 -6.92
N ASP A 25 17.51 12.72 -7.25
CA ASP A 25 16.96 14.07 -7.04
C ASP A 25 16.14 14.54 -8.25
N ASP A 26 16.38 13.94 -9.42
CA ASP A 26 15.63 14.15 -10.63
C ASP A 26 14.82 12.89 -10.96
N VAL A 27 13.52 13.02 -10.85
CA VAL A 27 12.55 11.93 -11.10
C VAL A 27 11.64 12.40 -12.24
N PRO A 28 11.90 12.03 -13.51
CA PRO A 28 11.10 12.47 -14.64
C PRO A 28 9.68 11.88 -14.53
N PRO A 29 8.64 12.72 -14.37
CA PRO A 29 7.28 12.24 -14.10
C PRO A 29 6.74 11.30 -15.16
N ALA A 30 6.98 11.60 -16.44
CA ALA A 30 6.51 10.78 -17.56
C ALA A 30 7.13 9.36 -17.62
N GLN A 31 8.19 9.11 -16.82
CA GLN A 31 8.84 7.79 -16.69
C GLN A 31 8.62 7.19 -15.29
N THR A 32 7.71 7.79 -14.51
CA THR A 32 7.49 7.42 -13.11
C THR A 32 6.11 6.82 -12.92
N ALA A 33 6.05 5.73 -12.14
CA ALA A 33 4.80 5.16 -11.65
C ALA A 33 4.69 5.35 -10.13
N PHE A 34 3.57 5.87 -9.67
CA PHE A 34 3.19 5.86 -8.25
C PHE A 34 2.37 4.61 -7.97
N VAL A 35 2.96 3.65 -7.28
CA VAL A 35 2.31 2.38 -6.95
C VAL A 35 1.71 2.47 -5.55
N VAL A 36 0.40 2.39 -5.46
CA VAL A 36 -0.39 2.39 -4.22
C VAL A 36 -0.80 0.95 -3.92
N VAL A 37 -0.36 0.44 -2.77
CA VAL A 37 -0.50 -0.98 -2.43
C VAL A 37 -1.45 -1.15 -1.25
N ASP A 38 -2.43 -2.06 -1.39
CA ASP A 38 -3.30 -2.55 -0.33
C ASP A 38 -4.12 -1.48 0.43
N MET A 39 -4.41 -0.34 -0.21
CA MET A 39 -5.30 0.67 0.36
C MET A 39 -6.78 0.24 0.21
N GLN A 40 -7.09 -0.94 0.78
CA GLN A 40 -8.38 -1.62 0.68
C GLN A 40 -9.18 -1.53 1.98
N ASN A 41 -10.49 -1.70 1.90
CA ASN A 41 -11.37 -1.67 3.06
C ASN A 41 -10.96 -2.67 4.14
N TYR A 42 -10.43 -3.84 3.79
CA TYR A 42 -9.95 -4.83 4.74
C TYR A 42 -8.88 -4.31 5.71
N PHE A 43 -8.05 -3.37 5.26
CA PHE A 43 -7.01 -2.74 6.07
C PHE A 43 -7.43 -1.39 6.63
N MET A 44 -8.46 -0.76 6.07
CA MET A 44 -8.78 0.64 6.36
C MET A 44 -10.14 0.85 7.04
N ALA A 45 -11.13 -0.02 6.79
CA ALA A 45 -12.46 0.16 7.34
C ALA A 45 -12.52 -0.24 8.83
N PRO A 46 -13.28 0.50 9.65
CA PRO A 46 -13.48 0.16 11.05
C PRO A 46 -14.05 -1.25 11.22
N GLY A 47 -13.54 -1.98 12.22
CA GLY A 47 -14.00 -3.32 12.58
C GLY A 47 -13.49 -4.45 11.70
N GLN A 48 -12.65 -4.18 10.73
CA GLN A 48 -12.00 -5.22 9.93
C GLN A 48 -10.92 -5.97 10.73
N GLN A 49 -10.65 -7.22 10.35
CA GLN A 49 -9.73 -8.12 11.06
C GLN A 49 -8.32 -7.56 11.24
N VAL A 50 -7.84 -6.78 10.29
CA VAL A 50 -6.50 -6.15 10.30
C VAL A 50 -6.59 -4.64 10.05
N GLU A 51 -7.58 -3.99 10.67
CA GLU A 51 -7.74 -2.55 10.59
C GLU A 51 -6.49 -1.80 11.02
N ILE A 52 -6.08 -0.84 10.20
CA ILE A 52 -4.98 0.09 10.46
C ILE A 52 -5.55 1.51 10.43
N PRO A 53 -6.03 2.06 11.55
CA PRO A 53 -6.66 3.38 11.59
C PRO A 53 -5.79 4.50 11.01
N ALA A 54 -4.47 4.45 11.24
CA ALA A 54 -3.51 5.41 10.72
C ALA A 54 -3.42 5.44 9.18
N ALA A 55 -3.82 4.37 8.50
CA ALA A 55 -3.84 4.34 7.04
C ALA A 55 -4.82 5.35 6.44
N ARG A 56 -5.90 5.68 7.16
CA ARG A 56 -6.87 6.71 6.73
C ARG A 56 -6.27 8.12 6.73
N GLU A 57 -5.31 8.37 7.62
CA GLU A 57 -4.65 9.68 7.74
C GLU A 57 -3.78 10.04 6.52
N ILE A 58 -3.29 9.05 5.79
CA ILE A 58 -2.42 9.29 4.63
C ILE A 58 -3.20 9.47 3.32
N VAL A 59 -4.49 9.17 3.28
CA VAL A 59 -5.34 9.28 2.08
C VAL A 59 -5.23 10.64 1.39
N PRO A 60 -5.30 11.79 2.09
CA PRO A 60 -5.14 13.09 1.44
C PRO A 60 -3.77 13.26 0.76
N ASN A 61 -2.72 12.68 1.33
CA ASN A 61 -1.37 12.73 0.74
C ASN A 61 -1.27 11.83 -0.49
N VAL A 62 -1.87 10.63 -0.43
CA VAL A 62 -1.94 9.70 -1.56
C VAL A 62 -2.67 10.35 -2.73
N ASN A 63 -3.85 10.94 -2.51
CA ASN A 63 -4.64 11.60 -3.55
C ASN A 63 -3.88 12.79 -4.15
N ARG A 64 -3.25 13.64 -3.31
CA ARG A 64 -2.45 14.77 -3.78
C ARG A 64 -1.28 14.34 -4.65
N LEU A 65 -0.56 13.28 -4.25
CA LEU A 65 0.57 12.77 -5.02
C LEU A 65 0.10 12.14 -6.33
N ALA A 66 -0.98 11.36 -6.30
CA ALA A 66 -1.58 10.77 -7.50
C ALA A 66 -2.00 11.83 -8.51
N ASP A 67 -2.68 12.88 -8.05
CA ASP A 67 -3.11 13.99 -8.91
C ASP A 67 -1.91 14.74 -9.50
N ALA A 68 -0.92 15.10 -8.69
CA ALA A 68 0.27 15.79 -9.14
C ALA A 68 1.06 14.99 -10.19
N LEU A 69 1.19 13.67 -9.99
CA LEU A 69 1.90 12.82 -10.94
C LEU A 69 1.14 12.68 -12.26
N ARG A 70 -0.19 12.52 -12.23
CA ARG A 70 -1.04 12.49 -13.44
C ARG A 70 -0.92 13.78 -14.24
N GLN A 71 -1.00 14.95 -13.58
CA GLN A 71 -0.84 16.25 -14.22
C GLN A 71 0.53 16.40 -14.89
N ALA A 72 1.55 15.75 -14.36
CA ALA A 72 2.91 15.74 -14.89
C ALA A 72 3.18 14.64 -15.93
N GLY A 73 2.16 13.86 -16.32
CA GLY A 73 2.24 12.80 -17.33
C GLY A 73 2.78 11.47 -16.82
N GLY A 74 2.81 11.25 -15.50
CA GLY A 74 3.18 9.97 -14.91
C GLY A 74 1.98 9.03 -14.72
N THR A 75 2.26 7.82 -14.27
CA THR A 75 1.27 6.75 -14.12
C THR A 75 0.94 6.49 -12.65
N VAL A 76 -0.34 6.22 -12.33
CA VAL A 76 -0.77 5.78 -11.00
C VAL A 76 -1.27 4.34 -11.08
N VAL A 77 -0.72 3.46 -10.22
CA VAL A 77 -1.04 2.03 -10.20
C VAL A 77 -1.64 1.67 -8.85
N TRP A 78 -2.82 1.05 -8.86
CA TRP A 78 -3.52 0.57 -7.68
C TRP A 78 -3.38 -0.95 -7.58
N ILE A 79 -2.67 -1.45 -6.56
CA ILE A 79 -2.53 -2.88 -6.31
C ILE A 79 -3.49 -3.29 -5.21
N ARG A 80 -4.29 -4.33 -5.49
CA ARG A 80 -5.20 -4.97 -4.55
C ARG A 80 -4.80 -6.41 -4.31
N THR A 81 -4.86 -6.84 -3.06
CA THR A 81 -4.80 -8.26 -2.70
C THR A 81 -6.20 -8.86 -2.78
N ILE A 82 -6.34 -9.97 -3.47
CA ILE A 82 -7.57 -10.77 -3.54
C ILE A 82 -7.28 -12.17 -3.02
N SER A 83 -8.17 -12.71 -2.19
CA SER A 83 -8.07 -14.06 -1.66
C SER A 83 -8.91 -15.02 -2.49
N ASN A 84 -8.27 -15.96 -3.17
CA ASN A 84 -8.88 -16.98 -4.00
C ASN A 84 -8.15 -18.33 -3.84
N GLU A 85 -8.59 -19.38 -4.54
CA GLU A 85 -7.96 -20.70 -4.48
C GLU A 85 -6.49 -20.70 -4.90
N ASP A 86 -6.12 -19.89 -5.89
CA ASP A 86 -4.73 -19.78 -6.35
C ASP A 86 -3.85 -19.10 -5.30
N SER A 87 -4.38 -18.13 -4.55
CA SER A 87 -3.66 -17.53 -3.42
C SER A 87 -3.37 -18.56 -2.33
N PHE A 88 -4.28 -19.49 -2.09
CA PHE A 88 -4.06 -20.58 -1.11
C PHE A 88 -2.99 -21.57 -1.55
N LYS A 89 -2.94 -21.91 -2.84
CA LYS A 89 -1.91 -22.80 -3.38
C LYS A 89 -0.54 -22.14 -3.37
N ASN A 90 -0.47 -20.92 -3.87
CA ASN A 90 0.81 -20.21 -4.08
C ASN A 90 1.40 -19.68 -2.76
N TRP A 91 0.55 -19.39 -1.77
CA TRP A 91 0.94 -18.85 -0.47
C TRP A 91 0.53 -19.79 0.68
N SER A 92 0.63 -21.09 0.47
CA SER A 92 0.19 -22.12 1.40
C SER A 92 0.82 -21.97 2.78
N HIS A 93 2.12 -21.69 2.87
CA HIS A 93 2.80 -21.46 4.14
C HIS A 93 2.16 -20.33 4.95
N PHE A 94 1.86 -19.20 4.31
CA PHE A 94 1.17 -18.08 4.97
C PHE A 94 -0.22 -18.49 5.45
N HIS A 95 -0.99 -19.17 4.61
CA HIS A 95 -2.38 -19.52 4.93
C HIS A 95 -2.52 -20.66 5.91
N ASP A 96 -1.64 -21.67 5.84
CA ASP A 96 -1.81 -22.92 6.59
C ASP A 96 -0.89 -23.01 7.83
N VAL A 97 0.19 -22.24 7.88
CA VAL A 97 1.16 -22.27 8.99
C VAL A 97 1.05 -21.01 9.86
N LEU A 98 0.89 -19.83 9.25
CA LEU A 98 0.89 -18.57 10.00
C LEU A 98 -0.52 -18.10 10.41
N ASN A 99 -1.58 -18.79 9.99
CA ASN A 99 -2.95 -18.46 10.34
C ASN A 99 -3.68 -19.66 10.95
N THR A 100 -4.60 -19.38 11.88
CA THR A 100 -5.56 -20.42 12.31
C THR A 100 -6.61 -20.64 11.21
N PRO A 101 -7.30 -21.80 11.19
CA PRO A 101 -8.37 -22.06 10.23
C PRO A 101 -9.47 -20.97 10.22
N GLU A 102 -9.83 -20.45 11.40
CA GLU A 102 -10.85 -19.42 11.57
C GLU A 102 -10.37 -18.08 10.96
N ARG A 103 -9.10 -17.70 11.20
CA ARG A 103 -8.52 -16.47 10.63
C ARG A 103 -8.41 -16.56 9.11
N LYS A 104 -8.00 -17.75 8.60
CA LYS A 104 -7.95 -18.04 7.17
C LYS A 104 -9.33 -17.89 6.53
N ALA A 105 -10.36 -18.52 7.11
CA ALA A 105 -11.74 -18.45 6.61
C ALA A 105 -12.29 -17.02 6.61
N ARG A 106 -12.09 -16.27 7.70
CA ARG A 106 -12.52 -14.86 7.80
C ARG A 106 -11.81 -13.98 6.76
N ARG A 107 -10.50 -14.14 6.60
CA ARG A 107 -9.73 -13.41 5.59
C ARG A 107 -10.25 -13.72 4.19
N HIS A 108 -10.47 -15.01 3.89
CA HIS A 108 -10.98 -15.43 2.59
C HIS A 108 -12.31 -14.77 2.27
N ALA A 109 -13.27 -14.85 3.18
CA ALA A 109 -14.58 -14.23 3.00
C ALA A 109 -14.50 -12.69 2.83
N ALA A 110 -13.63 -12.04 3.60
CA ALA A 110 -13.48 -10.58 3.54
C ALA A 110 -12.74 -10.08 2.29
N MET A 111 -11.83 -10.89 1.73
CA MET A 111 -10.94 -10.52 0.64
C MET A 111 -11.24 -11.27 -0.67
N ALA A 112 -12.36 -12.00 -0.74
CA ALA A 112 -12.80 -12.59 -2.00
C ALA A 112 -13.08 -11.51 -3.06
N ASP A 113 -12.98 -11.87 -4.33
CA ASP A 113 -13.28 -10.92 -5.40
C ASP A 113 -14.74 -10.41 -5.28
N GLY A 114 -14.91 -9.09 -5.39
CA GLY A 114 -16.18 -8.41 -5.18
C GLY A 114 -16.62 -8.28 -3.71
N ALA A 115 -15.87 -8.81 -2.74
CA ALA A 115 -16.16 -8.60 -1.33
C ALA A 115 -15.75 -7.18 -0.87
N PHE A 116 -16.52 -6.62 0.07
CA PHE A 116 -16.25 -5.27 0.61
C PHE A 116 -14.80 -5.04 1.02
N GLY A 117 -14.18 -6.01 1.69
CA GLY A 117 -12.80 -5.90 2.14
C GLY A 117 -11.78 -5.84 0.98
N ALA A 118 -12.08 -6.47 -0.15
CA ALA A 118 -11.23 -6.49 -1.34
C ALA A 118 -11.27 -5.17 -2.13
N GLU A 119 -12.31 -4.35 -1.93
CA GLU A 119 -12.45 -3.07 -2.63
C GLU A 119 -11.49 -2.01 -2.09
N LEU A 120 -11.05 -1.10 -2.97
CA LEU A 120 -10.26 0.07 -2.59
C LEU A 120 -11.06 0.98 -1.65
N TRP A 121 -10.35 1.65 -0.76
CA TRP A 121 -10.97 2.60 0.17
C TRP A 121 -11.66 3.74 -0.59
N PRO A 122 -12.95 4.04 -0.30
CA PRO A 122 -13.75 4.98 -1.10
C PRO A 122 -13.27 6.44 -1.02
N GLY A 123 -12.39 6.77 -0.09
CA GLY A 123 -11.76 8.09 -0.02
C GLY A 123 -10.59 8.30 -0.99
N LEU A 124 -10.18 7.28 -1.74
CA LEU A 124 -9.09 7.36 -2.73
C LEU A 124 -9.62 7.92 -4.06
N ASP A 125 -8.84 8.78 -4.69
CA ASP A 125 -9.11 9.35 -6.03
C ASP A 125 -8.62 8.36 -7.11
N VAL A 126 -9.37 7.25 -7.25
CA VAL A 126 -9.11 6.23 -8.27
C VAL A 126 -9.74 6.67 -9.58
N ARG A 127 -8.95 6.73 -10.65
CA ARG A 127 -9.41 7.07 -12.00
C ARG A 127 -9.08 5.95 -12.96
N GLU A 128 -9.87 5.80 -14.00
CA GLU A 128 -9.57 4.98 -15.18
C GLU A 128 -8.70 5.81 -16.11
N ASP A 129 -7.39 5.67 -16.01
CA ASP A 129 -6.37 6.42 -16.75
C ASP A 129 -5.25 5.53 -17.29
#